data_e1b1a66253d39b44c3a8d5c22cc3d080
#
_entry.id   e1b1a66253d39b44c3a8d5c22cc3d080
#
_cell.length_a   1.000
_cell.length_b   1.000
_cell.length_c   1.000
_cell.angle_alpha   90.00
_cell.angle_beta   90.00
_cell.angle_gamma   90.00
#
_symmetry.space_group_name_H-M   'P 1'
#
loop_
_entity.id
_entity.type
_entity.pdbx_description
1 polymer ?
#
loop_
_entity_poly.entity_id
_entity_poly.type
_entity_poly.pdbx_seq_one_letter_code
_entity_poly.pdbx_strand_id
1 'polypeptide(L)'
;MKPGIWTSYLIELSPREMVKTFAAHGWAYLELSDEHGHDLLKEGDPLTIGAAFRRYAADYGLTFPQGHLCLCTKGCRPEDLPGREVMDIAPPETRDFQAAMEMMKRWVDLFQGLGIKAGVIHAGGDKASKAGWSPERIFEQRVKAIRQVAEYSRGGPTVLCLENMNSPGLRTAGELLALKQATGMDNIALCLDTSHAILSGVDPAIFIREAGAALQALHLSDNLGSHDDHMLPYGRGLVAWAEAMTALRQVRYAGLFNLEIPGENRCPLPVRLAKLDYARNLLHWMIEFEAR
;
A
#
# COMPACT_ATOMS: atom_id res chain seq x y z
N MET A 1 -13.93 -3.34 -10.13
CA MET A 1 -12.77 -3.70 -9.25
C MET A 1 -11.96 -4.78 -9.92
N LYS A 2 -10.64 -4.83 -9.69
CA LYS A 2 -9.71 -5.82 -10.24
C LYS A 2 -9.11 -6.61 -9.07
N PRO A 3 -9.20 -7.95 -9.04
CA PRO A 3 -8.60 -8.72 -7.95
C PRO A 3 -7.09 -8.62 -7.99
N GLY A 4 -6.47 -8.31 -6.88
CA GLY A 4 -5.03 -8.17 -6.74
C GLY A 4 -4.51 -8.61 -5.38
N ILE A 5 -3.21 -8.78 -5.28
CA ILE A 5 -2.52 -9.15 -4.06
C ILE A 5 -1.17 -8.45 -3.96
N TRP A 6 -0.75 -8.17 -2.74
CA TRP A 6 0.56 -7.62 -2.41
C TRP A 6 1.68 -8.62 -2.67
N THR A 7 2.73 -8.21 -3.38
CA THR A 7 3.78 -9.14 -3.80
C THR A 7 4.62 -9.69 -2.64
N SER A 8 4.63 -9.03 -1.49
CA SER A 8 5.26 -9.55 -0.26
C SER A 8 4.70 -10.89 0.22
N TYR A 9 3.55 -11.33 -0.31
CA TYR A 9 3.06 -12.70 -0.11
C TYR A 9 4.10 -13.77 -0.49
N LEU A 10 4.95 -13.50 -1.46
CA LEU A 10 6.08 -14.34 -1.90
C LEU A 10 7.41 -13.60 -1.71
N ILE A 11 7.60 -13.00 -0.54
CA ILE A 11 8.72 -12.11 -0.20
C ILE A 11 10.12 -12.75 -0.43
N GLU A 12 10.24 -14.08 -0.31
CA GLU A 12 11.50 -14.81 -0.49
C GLU A 12 11.93 -14.96 -1.95
N LEU A 13 11.02 -14.74 -2.90
CA LEU A 13 11.34 -14.86 -4.32
C LEU A 13 11.98 -13.56 -4.84
N SER A 14 12.84 -13.68 -5.83
CA SER A 14 13.30 -12.53 -6.60
C SER A 14 12.13 -11.91 -7.37
N PRO A 15 12.18 -10.62 -7.78
CA PRO A 15 11.11 -10.00 -8.54
C PRO A 15 10.71 -10.79 -9.80
N ARG A 16 11.70 -11.41 -10.50
CA ARG A 16 11.41 -12.17 -11.72
C ARG A 16 10.77 -13.54 -11.43
N GLU A 17 11.17 -14.23 -10.36
CA GLU A 17 10.54 -15.48 -9.93
C GLU A 17 9.14 -15.23 -9.39
N MET A 18 8.95 -14.17 -8.63
CA MET A 18 7.65 -13.71 -8.15
C MET A 18 6.67 -13.51 -9.31
N VAL A 19 7.04 -12.79 -10.36
CA VAL A 19 6.21 -12.58 -11.57
C VAL A 19 5.80 -13.93 -12.18
N LYS A 20 6.76 -14.83 -12.41
CA LYS A 20 6.47 -16.17 -12.98
C LYS A 20 5.50 -16.96 -12.12
N THR A 21 5.69 -16.92 -10.81
CA THR A 21 4.88 -17.69 -9.86
C THR A 21 3.45 -17.15 -9.80
N PHE A 22 3.24 -15.84 -9.67
CA PHE A 22 1.90 -15.26 -9.70
C PHE A 22 1.18 -15.51 -11.03
N ALA A 23 1.88 -15.39 -12.16
CA ALA A 23 1.31 -15.67 -13.46
C ALA A 23 0.87 -17.14 -13.60
N ALA A 24 1.70 -18.10 -13.15
CA ALA A 24 1.38 -19.53 -13.14
C ALA A 24 0.14 -19.86 -12.30
N HIS A 25 -0.16 -19.04 -11.28
CA HIS A 25 -1.35 -19.15 -10.43
C HIS A 25 -2.52 -18.26 -10.89
N GLY A 26 -2.46 -17.73 -12.12
CA GLY A 26 -3.58 -17.05 -12.77
C GLY A 26 -3.87 -15.64 -12.24
N TRP A 27 -2.93 -15.00 -11.57
CA TRP A 27 -3.02 -13.59 -11.22
C TRP A 27 -2.70 -12.72 -12.44
N ALA A 28 -3.36 -11.57 -12.54
CA ALA A 28 -3.14 -10.58 -13.59
C ALA A 28 -2.76 -9.19 -13.05
N TYR A 29 -3.12 -8.92 -11.82
CA TYR A 29 -2.90 -7.63 -11.18
C TYR A 29 -2.22 -7.82 -9.83
N LEU A 30 -1.16 -7.07 -9.59
CA LEU A 30 -0.38 -7.13 -8.36
C LEU A 30 -0.17 -5.72 -7.81
N GLU A 31 -0.01 -5.63 -6.50
CA GLU A 31 0.63 -4.48 -5.87
C GLU A 31 2.11 -4.78 -5.65
N LEU A 32 2.99 -3.89 -6.12
CA LEU A 32 4.41 -4.01 -5.85
C LEU A 32 4.70 -3.67 -4.39
N SER A 33 5.24 -4.64 -3.65
CA SER A 33 5.72 -4.43 -2.27
C SER A 33 7.04 -3.67 -2.23
N ASP A 34 7.35 -3.09 -1.07
CA ASP A 34 8.60 -2.38 -0.89
C ASP A 34 9.83 -3.31 -0.95
N GLU A 35 9.75 -4.56 -0.49
CA GLU A 35 10.85 -5.51 -0.58
C GLU A 35 11.26 -5.78 -2.03
N HIS A 36 10.29 -6.07 -2.89
CA HIS A 36 10.56 -6.28 -4.32
C HIS A 36 10.96 -4.98 -5.02
N GLY A 37 10.40 -3.85 -4.61
CA GLY A 37 10.80 -2.53 -5.07
C GLY A 37 12.26 -2.22 -4.73
N HIS A 38 12.70 -2.52 -3.51
CA HIS A 38 14.11 -2.37 -3.11
C HIS A 38 15.04 -3.24 -3.94
N ASP A 39 14.65 -4.47 -4.27
CA ASP A 39 15.46 -5.35 -5.12
C ASP A 39 15.61 -4.76 -6.53
N LEU A 40 14.53 -4.23 -7.10
CA LEU A 40 14.59 -3.54 -8.39
C LEU A 40 15.48 -2.29 -8.34
N LEU A 41 15.40 -1.49 -7.26
CA LEU A 41 16.22 -0.28 -7.09
C LEU A 41 17.73 -0.55 -6.96
N LYS A 42 18.13 -1.79 -6.64
CA LYS A 42 19.53 -2.23 -6.64
C LYS A 42 20.07 -2.53 -8.05
N GLU A 43 19.18 -2.79 -9.03
CA GLU A 43 19.58 -3.18 -10.38
C GLU A 43 20.08 -1.99 -11.23
N GLY A 44 19.77 -0.72 -10.87
CA GLY A 44 20.24 0.43 -11.61
C GLY A 44 19.37 1.69 -11.49
N ASP A 45 19.27 2.45 -12.59
CA ASP A 45 18.44 3.67 -12.66
C ASP A 45 16.95 3.33 -12.51
N PRO A 46 16.24 3.95 -11.55
CA PRO A 46 14.87 3.53 -11.20
C PRO A 46 13.87 3.58 -12.36
N LEU A 47 13.90 4.64 -13.16
CA LEU A 47 12.98 4.80 -14.29
C LEU A 47 13.21 3.74 -15.35
N THR A 48 14.49 3.50 -15.69
CA THR A 48 14.91 2.52 -16.70
C THR A 48 14.58 1.10 -16.26
N ILE A 49 14.91 0.73 -15.01
CA ILE A 49 14.62 -0.59 -14.43
C ILE A 49 13.11 -0.80 -14.35
N GLY A 50 12.35 0.19 -13.88
CA GLY A 50 10.89 0.13 -13.83
C GLY A 50 10.28 -0.16 -15.21
N ALA A 51 10.72 0.57 -16.24
CA ALA A 51 10.24 0.36 -17.62
C ALA A 51 10.61 -1.02 -18.19
N ALA A 52 11.81 -1.52 -17.88
CA ALA A 52 12.23 -2.85 -18.28
C ALA A 52 11.42 -3.94 -17.55
N PHE A 53 11.21 -3.79 -16.25
CA PHE A 53 10.45 -4.75 -15.46
C PHE A 53 8.97 -4.76 -15.81
N ARG A 54 8.37 -3.60 -16.14
CA ARG A 54 7.01 -3.53 -16.67
C ARG A 54 6.84 -4.39 -17.94
N ARG A 55 7.77 -4.28 -18.88
CA ARG A 55 7.74 -5.11 -20.12
C ARG A 55 7.86 -6.59 -19.78
N TYR A 56 8.84 -6.93 -18.93
CA TYR A 56 9.02 -8.31 -18.46
C TYR A 56 7.73 -8.87 -17.83
N ALA A 57 7.08 -8.15 -16.93
CA ALA A 57 5.84 -8.60 -16.32
C ALA A 57 4.69 -8.74 -17.32
N ALA A 58 4.61 -7.83 -18.30
CA ALA A 58 3.61 -7.88 -19.37
C ALA A 58 3.75 -9.13 -20.25
N ASP A 59 4.97 -9.65 -20.48
CA ASP A 59 5.21 -10.91 -21.20
C ASP A 59 4.55 -12.12 -20.49
N TYR A 60 4.30 -12.00 -19.17
CA TYR A 60 3.57 -12.99 -18.37
C TYR A 60 2.10 -12.60 -18.13
N GLY A 61 1.58 -11.56 -18.76
CA GLY A 61 0.21 -11.09 -18.57
C GLY A 61 -0.04 -10.33 -17.26
N LEU A 62 1.01 -9.91 -16.55
CA LEU A 62 0.92 -9.22 -15.27
C LEU A 62 1.08 -7.70 -15.41
N THR A 63 0.34 -6.96 -14.58
CA THR A 63 0.48 -5.52 -14.43
C THR A 63 0.49 -5.11 -12.95
N PHE A 64 1.10 -3.96 -12.67
CA PHE A 64 1.17 -3.35 -11.33
C PHE A 64 0.39 -2.03 -11.32
N PRO A 65 -0.95 -2.05 -11.16
CA PRO A 65 -1.73 -0.81 -11.08
C PRO A 65 -1.51 -0.05 -9.77
N GLN A 66 -1.06 -0.73 -8.72
CA GLN A 66 -0.78 -0.21 -7.38
C GLN A 66 0.61 -0.63 -6.94
N GLY A 67 1.22 0.14 -6.04
CA GLY A 67 2.48 -0.20 -5.38
C GLY A 67 2.63 0.55 -4.08
N HIS A 68 3.31 -0.06 -3.11
CA HIS A 68 3.67 0.60 -1.87
C HIS A 68 5.03 1.27 -2.02
N LEU A 69 5.08 2.59 -1.79
CA LEU A 69 6.34 3.33 -1.69
C LEU A 69 7.13 2.82 -0.47
N CYS A 70 8.39 3.20 -0.35
CA CYS A 70 9.28 2.73 0.69
C CYS A 70 8.66 2.66 2.08
N LEU A 71 8.47 1.45 2.61
CA LEU A 71 8.05 1.20 4.00
C LEU A 71 9.24 1.18 4.95
N CYS A 72 10.34 0.59 4.50
CA CYS A 72 11.55 0.42 5.31
C CYS A 72 12.77 0.89 4.53
N THR A 73 13.68 1.58 5.20
CA THR A 73 14.99 1.96 4.63
C THR A 73 16.00 0.83 4.73
N LYS A 74 15.83 -0.04 5.73
CA LYS A 74 16.67 -1.22 5.99
C LYS A 74 15.81 -2.33 6.60
N GLY A 75 16.27 -3.57 6.44
CA GLY A 75 15.63 -4.72 7.06
C GLY A 75 14.23 -4.99 6.52
N CYS A 76 14.05 -4.84 5.22
CA CYS A 76 12.75 -5.03 4.57
C CYS A 76 12.33 -6.50 4.51
N ARG A 77 13.27 -7.45 4.63
CA ARG A 77 12.99 -8.88 4.60
C ARG A 77 12.99 -9.49 6.01
N PRO A 78 12.28 -10.61 6.24
CA PRO A 78 12.19 -11.26 7.56
C PRO A 78 13.54 -11.61 8.17
N GLU A 79 14.53 -11.98 7.36
CA GLU A 79 15.88 -12.30 7.79
C GLU A 79 16.67 -11.09 8.29
N ASP A 80 16.27 -9.88 7.90
CA ASP A 80 16.93 -8.63 8.31
C ASP A 80 16.48 -8.15 9.70
N LEU A 81 15.46 -8.76 10.30
CA LEU A 81 15.05 -8.47 11.67
C LEU A 81 16.15 -8.95 12.66
N PRO A 82 16.61 -8.15 13.61
CA PRO A 82 16.02 -6.95 14.22
C PRO A 82 16.47 -5.60 13.64
N GLY A 83 17.19 -5.58 12.53
CA GLY A 83 17.73 -4.35 11.93
C GLY A 83 16.72 -3.50 11.13
N ARG A 84 15.42 -3.79 11.24
CA ARG A 84 14.36 -3.08 10.51
C ARG A 84 14.32 -1.59 10.88
N GLU A 85 14.42 -0.73 9.87
CA GLU A 85 14.28 0.71 10.01
C GLU A 85 13.11 1.20 9.15
N VAL A 86 12.01 1.58 9.81
CA VAL A 86 10.80 2.07 9.15
C VAL A 86 11.05 3.47 8.58
N MET A 87 10.60 3.70 7.34
CA MET A 87 10.62 5.01 6.71
C MET A 87 9.67 5.97 7.44
N ASP A 88 10.18 7.13 7.80
CA ASP A 88 9.38 8.26 8.26
C ASP A 88 9.65 9.44 7.33
N ILE A 89 8.65 9.82 6.51
CA ILE A 89 8.80 10.93 5.55
C ILE A 89 8.66 12.31 6.19
N ALA A 90 8.18 12.39 7.43
CA ALA A 90 7.98 13.61 8.19
C ALA A 90 8.79 13.64 9.51
N PRO A 91 10.09 13.27 9.48
CA PRO A 91 10.93 13.27 10.67
C PRO A 91 11.21 14.70 11.17
N PRO A 92 11.57 14.87 12.45
CA PRO A 92 11.87 16.19 13.02
C PRO A 92 13.19 16.78 12.52
N GLU A 93 14.17 15.93 12.20
CA GLU A 93 15.52 16.36 11.83
C GLU A 93 15.62 16.70 10.34
N THR A 94 16.17 17.87 10.02
CA THR A 94 16.28 18.35 8.62
C THR A 94 17.08 17.39 7.73
N ARG A 95 18.15 16.78 8.26
CA ARG A 95 18.98 15.81 7.51
C ARG A 95 18.18 14.58 7.14
N ASP A 96 17.42 14.02 8.10
CA ASP A 96 16.61 12.83 7.88
C ASP A 96 15.46 13.11 6.92
N PHE A 97 14.87 14.31 7.02
CA PHE A 97 13.85 14.76 6.08
C PHE A 97 14.38 14.83 4.64
N GLN A 98 15.56 15.41 4.43
CA GLN A 98 16.18 15.47 3.10
C GLN A 98 16.47 14.06 2.55
N ALA A 99 17.00 13.16 3.39
CA ALA A 99 17.27 11.78 3.00
C ALA A 99 15.98 11.03 2.63
N ALA A 100 14.91 11.23 3.39
CA ALA A 100 13.60 10.65 3.08
C ALA A 100 13.05 11.16 1.74
N MET A 101 13.16 12.46 1.46
CA MET A 101 12.71 13.04 0.18
C MET A 101 13.49 12.49 -1.01
N GLU A 102 14.81 12.35 -0.91
CA GLU A 102 15.63 11.75 -1.98
C GLU A 102 15.26 10.27 -2.20
N MET A 103 15.00 9.52 -1.15
CA MET A 103 14.51 8.14 -1.27
C MET A 103 13.15 8.09 -1.96
N MET A 104 12.19 8.94 -1.56
CA MET A 104 10.86 8.98 -2.18
C MET A 104 10.92 9.33 -3.66
N LYS A 105 11.80 10.23 -4.09
CA LYS A 105 11.99 10.54 -5.53
C LYS A 105 12.41 9.29 -6.32
N ARG A 106 13.36 8.52 -5.82
CA ARG A 106 13.79 7.27 -6.48
C ARG A 106 12.64 6.27 -6.61
N TRP A 107 11.77 6.18 -5.58
CA TRP A 107 10.59 5.32 -5.63
C TRP A 107 9.54 5.83 -6.61
N VAL A 108 9.31 7.13 -6.68
CA VAL A 108 8.42 7.75 -7.67
C VAL A 108 8.94 7.46 -9.09
N ASP A 109 10.24 7.59 -9.35
CA ASP A 109 10.83 7.26 -10.64
C ASP A 109 10.65 5.78 -11.01
N LEU A 110 10.85 4.86 -10.06
CA LEU A 110 10.56 3.43 -10.25
C LEU A 110 9.10 3.21 -10.63
N PHE A 111 8.16 3.85 -9.91
CA PHE A 111 6.73 3.73 -10.17
C PHE A 111 6.33 4.32 -11.51
N GLN A 112 6.91 5.44 -11.90
CA GLN A 112 6.71 6.02 -13.24
C GLN A 112 7.18 5.06 -14.33
N GLY A 113 8.35 4.46 -14.18
CA GLY A 113 8.86 3.44 -15.11
C GLY A 113 7.96 2.22 -15.21
N LEU A 114 7.48 1.71 -14.07
CA LEU A 114 6.54 0.59 -13.98
C LEU A 114 5.13 0.93 -14.51
N GLY A 115 4.78 2.22 -14.56
CA GLY A 115 3.44 2.67 -14.94
C GLY A 115 2.42 2.48 -13.82
N ILE A 116 2.87 2.42 -12.55
CA ILE A 116 2.01 2.34 -11.36
C ILE A 116 1.20 3.64 -11.24
N LYS A 117 -0.12 3.49 -11.09
CA LYS A 117 -1.04 4.62 -11.01
C LYS A 117 -1.37 5.02 -9.57
N ALA A 118 -1.50 4.05 -8.67
CA ALA A 118 -1.76 4.29 -7.25
C ALA A 118 -0.49 3.96 -6.45
N GLY A 119 0.20 4.99 -5.98
CA GLY A 119 1.37 4.85 -5.11
C GLY A 119 0.98 5.04 -3.66
N VAL A 120 0.88 3.96 -2.88
CA VAL A 120 0.53 4.03 -1.47
C VAL A 120 1.70 4.57 -0.66
N ILE A 121 1.40 5.45 0.29
CA ILE A 121 2.39 6.13 1.12
C ILE A 121 1.89 6.35 2.53
N HIS A 122 2.73 6.04 3.52
CA HIS A 122 2.53 6.44 4.92
C HIS A 122 2.92 7.92 5.10
N ALA A 123 2.07 8.69 5.76
CA ALA A 123 2.30 10.13 5.97
C ALA A 123 3.44 10.45 6.98
N GLY A 124 3.93 9.45 7.71
CA GLY A 124 5.02 9.60 8.68
C GLY A 124 4.65 10.42 9.92
N GLY A 125 5.69 10.97 10.57
CA GLY A 125 5.54 11.82 11.76
C GLY A 125 5.70 11.09 13.10
N ASP A 126 5.98 9.80 13.09
CA ASP A 126 6.17 9.01 14.32
C ASP A 126 7.44 9.42 15.08
N LYS A 127 8.53 9.72 14.36
CA LYS A 127 9.76 10.23 14.99
C LYS A 127 9.54 11.62 15.61
N ALA A 128 8.76 12.48 14.94
CA ALA A 128 8.41 13.79 15.47
C ALA A 128 7.49 13.68 16.72
N SER A 129 6.53 12.77 16.72
CA SER A 129 5.71 12.46 17.89
C SER A 129 6.54 11.97 19.07
N LYS A 130 7.46 11.03 18.85
CA LYS A 130 8.40 10.53 19.88
C LYS A 130 9.35 11.64 20.38
N ALA A 131 9.65 12.62 19.54
CA ALA A 131 10.42 13.81 19.93
C ALA A 131 9.59 14.88 20.67
N GLY A 132 8.33 14.62 20.96
CA GLY A 132 7.44 15.50 21.74
C GLY A 132 6.92 16.71 20.96
N TRP A 133 6.85 16.65 19.62
CA TRP A 133 6.23 17.72 18.84
C TRP A 133 4.71 17.76 19.06
N SER A 134 4.13 18.96 19.00
CA SER A 134 2.66 19.11 19.08
C SER A 134 1.97 18.50 17.85
N PRO A 135 0.70 18.09 17.97
CA PRO A 135 -0.08 17.57 16.84
C PRO A 135 -0.12 18.52 15.64
N GLU A 136 -0.23 19.82 15.87
CA GLU A 136 -0.27 20.85 14.83
C GLU A 136 1.06 20.90 14.06
N ARG A 137 2.18 20.85 14.78
CA ARG A 137 3.51 20.85 14.17
C ARG A 137 3.78 19.58 13.38
N ILE A 138 3.30 18.42 13.86
CA ILE A 138 3.39 17.15 13.13
C ILE A 138 2.55 17.23 11.85
N PHE A 139 1.33 17.77 11.93
CA PHE A 139 0.47 17.97 10.77
C PHE A 139 1.14 18.84 9.71
N GLU A 140 1.70 19.98 10.08
CA GLU A 140 2.45 20.88 9.17
C GLU A 140 3.63 20.15 8.50
N GLN A 141 4.37 19.34 9.25
CA GLN A 141 5.49 18.57 8.72
C GLN A 141 5.04 17.50 7.73
N ARG A 142 3.93 16.80 8.03
CA ARG A 142 3.28 15.86 7.11
C ARG A 142 2.84 16.56 5.82
N VAL A 143 2.17 17.68 5.91
CA VAL A 143 1.77 18.51 4.76
C VAL A 143 2.97 18.87 3.90
N LYS A 144 4.05 19.33 4.52
CA LYS A 144 5.30 19.69 3.81
C LYS A 144 5.89 18.49 3.08
N ALA A 145 5.99 17.33 3.74
CA ALA A 145 6.56 16.12 3.17
C ALA A 145 5.75 15.61 1.99
N ILE A 146 4.44 15.43 2.18
CA ILE A 146 3.53 14.91 1.17
C ILE A 146 3.49 15.85 -0.04
N ARG A 147 3.41 17.17 0.19
CA ARG A 147 3.44 18.18 -0.89
C ARG A 147 4.72 18.04 -1.73
N GLN A 148 5.88 17.90 -1.11
CA GLN A 148 7.16 17.80 -1.83
C GLN A 148 7.23 16.53 -2.69
N VAL A 149 6.74 15.38 -2.19
CA VAL A 149 6.67 14.15 -2.98
C VAL A 149 5.65 14.29 -4.12
N ALA A 150 4.47 14.90 -3.85
CA ALA A 150 3.43 15.12 -4.84
C ALA A 150 3.88 16.10 -5.95
N GLU A 151 4.59 17.17 -5.61
CA GLU A 151 5.20 18.07 -6.58
C GLU A 151 6.18 17.35 -7.51
N TYR A 152 7.00 16.46 -6.96
CA TYR A 152 7.94 15.65 -7.75
C TYR A 152 7.23 14.66 -8.67
N SER A 153 6.16 14.01 -8.22
CA SER A 153 5.38 13.05 -9.02
C SER A 153 4.43 13.71 -10.04
N ARG A 154 4.26 15.05 -9.98
CA ARG A 154 3.34 15.79 -10.84
C ARG A 154 3.70 15.64 -12.31
N GLY A 155 2.70 15.37 -13.16
CA GLY A 155 2.87 15.14 -14.60
C GLY A 155 3.22 13.70 -14.97
N GLY A 156 3.56 12.85 -13.99
CA GLY A 156 3.66 11.41 -14.17
C GLY A 156 2.32 10.68 -13.96
N PRO A 157 2.29 9.36 -14.15
CA PRO A 157 1.06 8.57 -14.02
C PRO A 157 0.65 8.30 -12.56
N THR A 158 1.53 8.53 -11.59
CA THR A 158 1.37 8.09 -10.21
C THR A 158 0.66 9.15 -9.36
N VAL A 159 -0.47 8.77 -8.79
CA VAL A 159 -1.19 9.50 -7.74
C VAL A 159 -0.75 8.94 -6.39
N LEU A 160 -0.43 9.81 -5.44
CA LEU A 160 -0.06 9.39 -4.08
C LEU A 160 -1.31 9.08 -3.27
N CYS A 161 -1.43 7.86 -2.77
CA CYS A 161 -2.55 7.40 -1.97
C CYS A 161 -2.15 7.36 -0.50
N LEU A 162 -2.64 8.31 0.30
CA LEU A 162 -2.39 8.38 1.74
C LEU A 162 -3.12 7.23 2.43
N GLU A 163 -2.38 6.42 3.17
CA GLU A 163 -2.93 5.27 3.89
C GLU A 163 -3.36 5.65 5.30
N ASN A 164 -4.51 5.11 5.73
CA ASN A 164 -4.91 5.23 7.13
C ASN A 164 -4.04 4.34 8.02
N MET A 165 -3.61 4.91 9.14
CA MET A 165 -2.72 4.27 10.10
C MET A 165 -3.34 4.31 11.51
N ASN A 166 -2.97 3.38 12.37
CA ASN A 166 -3.32 3.48 13.79
C ASN A 166 -2.44 4.51 14.51
N SER A 167 -2.42 5.74 13.99
CA SER A 167 -1.64 6.87 14.50
C SER A 167 -2.52 8.13 14.54
N PRO A 168 -2.41 8.99 15.56
CA PRO A 168 -3.21 10.21 15.64
C PRO A 168 -3.11 11.09 14.39
N GLY A 169 -4.26 11.52 13.88
CA GLY A 169 -4.39 12.34 12.68
C GLY A 169 -4.26 11.57 11.36
N LEU A 170 -4.26 10.22 11.40
CA LEU A 170 -4.19 9.34 10.22
C LEU A 170 -5.19 8.18 10.27
N ARG A 171 -6.18 8.18 11.15
CA ARG A 171 -7.08 7.04 11.36
C ARG A 171 -8.30 7.04 10.47
N THR A 172 -8.88 8.21 10.23
CA THR A 172 -10.17 8.38 9.55
C THR A 172 -10.01 8.98 8.16
N ALA A 173 -11.00 8.76 7.30
CA ALA A 173 -11.05 9.40 5.99
C ALA A 173 -11.03 10.94 6.12
N GLY A 174 -11.74 11.50 7.12
CA GLY A 174 -11.76 12.94 7.39
C GLY A 174 -10.38 13.51 7.72
N GLU A 175 -9.57 12.82 8.54
CA GLU A 175 -8.19 13.23 8.85
C GLU A 175 -7.30 13.22 7.61
N LEU A 176 -7.39 12.19 6.78
CA LEU A 176 -6.60 12.10 5.54
C LEU A 176 -7.06 13.11 4.46
N LEU A 177 -8.37 13.38 4.38
CA LEU A 177 -8.91 14.42 3.50
C LEU A 177 -8.44 15.81 3.91
N ALA A 178 -8.38 16.10 5.22
CA ALA A 178 -7.84 17.35 5.74
C ALA A 178 -6.35 17.50 5.37
N LEU A 179 -5.57 16.42 5.50
CA LEU A 179 -4.16 16.39 5.12
C LEU A 179 -3.98 16.63 3.61
N LYS A 180 -4.75 15.91 2.77
CA LYS A 180 -4.81 16.14 1.32
C LYS A 180 -5.12 17.60 0.99
N GLN A 181 -6.18 18.16 1.56
CA GLN A 181 -6.61 19.54 1.32
C GLN A 181 -5.53 20.55 1.69
N ALA A 182 -4.86 20.36 2.83
CA ALA A 182 -3.80 21.25 3.29
C ALA A 182 -2.58 21.26 2.37
N THR A 183 -2.32 20.18 1.61
CA THR A 183 -1.24 20.16 0.62
C THR A 183 -1.53 21.04 -0.60
N GLY A 184 -2.80 21.26 -0.96
CA GLY A 184 -3.20 21.97 -2.17
C GLY A 184 -2.86 21.23 -3.47
N MET A 185 -2.57 19.91 -3.40
CA MET A 185 -2.16 19.11 -4.54
C MET A 185 -3.34 18.29 -5.09
N ASP A 186 -3.43 18.15 -6.39
CA ASP A 186 -4.47 17.41 -7.10
C ASP A 186 -4.15 15.92 -7.31
N ASN A 187 -2.87 15.56 -7.31
CA ASN A 187 -2.37 14.19 -7.49
C ASN A 187 -2.20 13.45 -6.15
N ILE A 188 -3.10 13.70 -5.19
CA ILE A 188 -3.19 12.98 -3.91
C ILE A 188 -4.58 12.36 -3.80
N ALA A 189 -4.61 11.11 -3.35
CA ALA A 189 -5.79 10.31 -3.08
C ALA A 189 -5.67 9.61 -1.73
N LEU A 190 -6.60 8.71 -1.41
CA LEU A 190 -6.61 7.93 -0.18
C LEU A 190 -6.44 6.44 -0.48
N CYS A 191 -5.75 5.73 0.41
CA CYS A 191 -5.76 4.28 0.54
C CYS A 191 -6.51 3.91 1.82
N LEU A 192 -7.42 2.94 1.74
CA LEU A 192 -7.99 2.30 2.91
C LEU A 192 -7.26 1.00 3.18
N ASP A 193 -6.61 0.91 4.34
CA ASP A 193 -6.27 -0.36 4.96
C ASP A 193 -7.37 -0.75 5.96
N THR A 194 -8.00 -1.92 5.71
CA THR A 194 -9.11 -2.41 6.52
C THR A 194 -8.67 -2.95 7.88
N SER A 195 -7.45 -3.50 7.98
CA SER A 195 -6.85 -3.95 9.24
C SER A 195 -6.55 -2.76 10.15
N HIS A 196 -5.90 -1.73 9.63
CA HIS A 196 -5.62 -0.48 10.36
C HIS A 196 -6.91 0.25 10.79
N ALA A 197 -7.97 0.20 9.96
CA ALA A 197 -9.26 0.78 10.33
C ALA A 197 -9.85 0.07 11.56
N ILE A 198 -9.95 -1.27 11.55
CA ILE A 198 -10.42 -2.06 12.69
C ILE A 198 -9.57 -1.80 13.94
N LEU A 199 -8.25 -1.83 13.80
CA LEU A 199 -7.31 -1.58 14.91
C LEU A 199 -7.49 -0.17 15.52
N SER A 200 -7.91 0.78 14.71
CA SER A 200 -8.20 2.17 15.11
C SER A 200 -9.64 2.39 15.60
N GLY A 201 -10.49 1.36 15.59
CA GLY A 201 -11.91 1.47 15.93
C GLY A 201 -12.75 2.19 14.89
N VAL A 202 -12.28 2.22 13.63
CA VAL A 202 -12.96 2.85 12.49
C VAL A 202 -13.66 1.77 11.66
N ASP A 203 -14.94 2.00 11.34
CA ASP A 203 -15.68 1.14 10.42
C ASP A 203 -15.19 1.36 8.97
N PRO A 204 -14.67 0.31 8.28
CA PRO A 204 -14.23 0.43 6.90
C PRO A 204 -15.32 0.93 5.94
N ALA A 205 -16.58 0.56 6.13
CA ALA A 205 -17.67 1.01 5.28
C ALA A 205 -17.98 2.51 5.45
N ILE A 206 -17.83 3.05 6.66
CA ILE A 206 -17.92 4.49 6.93
C ILE A 206 -16.76 5.20 6.24
N PHE A 207 -15.53 4.72 6.44
CA PHE A 207 -14.34 5.30 5.80
C PHE A 207 -14.51 5.37 4.27
N ILE A 208 -14.97 4.27 3.63
CA ILE A 208 -15.18 4.22 2.16
C ILE A 208 -16.18 5.30 1.71
N ARG A 209 -17.32 5.44 2.41
CA ARG A 209 -18.34 6.44 2.05
C ARG A 209 -17.82 7.85 2.20
N GLU A 210 -17.10 8.15 3.28
CA GLU A 210 -16.51 9.47 3.55
C GLU A 210 -15.40 9.81 2.55
N ALA A 211 -14.53 8.85 2.22
CA ALA A 211 -13.47 9.04 1.23
C ALA A 211 -14.03 9.26 -0.19
N GLY A 212 -15.14 8.61 -0.54
CA GLY A 212 -15.83 8.79 -1.83
C GLY A 212 -14.88 8.63 -3.02
N ALA A 213 -14.89 9.60 -3.92
CA ALA A 213 -14.04 9.60 -5.12
C ALA A 213 -12.53 9.78 -4.83
N ALA A 214 -12.17 10.19 -3.62
CA ALA A 214 -10.77 10.27 -3.21
C ALA A 214 -10.16 8.89 -2.92
N LEU A 215 -10.96 7.84 -2.71
CA LEU A 215 -10.47 6.48 -2.50
C LEU A 215 -9.97 5.89 -3.81
N GLN A 216 -8.67 5.65 -3.95
CA GLN A 216 -8.06 5.12 -5.16
C GLN A 216 -7.18 3.88 -4.94
N ALA A 217 -6.89 3.52 -3.69
CA ALA A 217 -6.16 2.32 -3.33
C ALA A 217 -6.83 1.59 -2.17
N LEU A 218 -6.61 0.28 -2.07
CA LEU A 218 -7.10 -0.58 -0.99
C LEU A 218 -5.99 -1.53 -0.53
N HIS A 219 -5.89 -1.70 0.77
CA HIS A 219 -5.23 -2.79 1.46
C HIS A 219 -6.28 -3.58 2.23
N LEU A 220 -6.62 -4.75 1.71
CA LEU A 220 -7.69 -5.58 2.26
C LEU A 220 -7.10 -6.70 3.07
N SER A 221 -7.42 -6.72 4.33
CA SER A 221 -7.13 -7.80 5.26
C SER A 221 -8.10 -7.76 6.42
N ASP A 222 -8.28 -8.88 7.09
CA ASP A 222 -9.10 -8.97 8.30
C ASP A 222 -8.25 -8.77 9.56
N ASN A 223 -8.88 -8.40 10.68
CA ASN A 223 -8.17 -8.05 11.91
C ASN A 223 -9.01 -8.39 13.15
N LEU A 224 -8.35 -8.82 14.23
CA LEU A 224 -8.99 -9.14 15.53
C LEU A 224 -9.16 -7.91 16.44
N GLY A 225 -8.68 -6.72 16.03
CA GLY A 225 -8.80 -5.48 16.78
C GLY A 225 -7.76 -5.26 17.89
N SER A 226 -6.76 -6.13 17.98
CA SER A 226 -5.74 -6.03 19.05
C SER A 226 -4.30 -5.85 18.54
N HIS A 227 -4.00 -6.36 17.37
CA HIS A 227 -2.69 -6.30 16.75
C HIS A 227 -2.86 -6.02 15.26
N ASP A 228 -1.77 -5.75 14.56
CA ASP A 228 -1.75 -5.57 13.12
C ASP A 228 -1.67 -6.94 12.42
N ASP A 229 -2.84 -7.63 12.37
CA ASP A 229 -2.88 -9.07 12.07
C ASP A 229 -2.82 -9.41 10.57
N HIS A 230 -3.36 -8.57 9.70
CA HIS A 230 -3.44 -8.77 8.24
C HIS A 230 -3.86 -10.20 7.83
N MET A 231 -5.06 -10.62 8.24
CA MET A 231 -5.59 -11.95 7.98
C MET A 231 -6.40 -12.01 6.68
N LEU A 232 -6.58 -13.24 6.16
CA LEU A 232 -7.54 -13.48 5.08
C LEU A 232 -8.97 -13.11 5.50
N PRO A 233 -9.76 -12.48 4.59
CA PRO A 233 -11.18 -12.21 4.81
C PRO A 233 -12.01 -13.47 5.16
N TYR A 234 -13.12 -13.26 5.88
CA TYR A 234 -14.08 -14.29 6.32
C TYR A 234 -13.52 -15.36 7.27
N GLY A 235 -12.43 -15.06 7.95
CA GLY A 235 -11.90 -15.90 9.01
C GLY A 235 -12.54 -15.57 10.37
N ARG A 236 -11.69 -15.16 11.30
CA ARG A 236 -12.09 -14.83 12.68
C ARG A 236 -12.08 -13.33 12.95
N GLY A 237 -11.83 -12.52 11.94
CA GLY A 237 -11.68 -11.07 12.07
C GLY A 237 -13.01 -10.33 12.19
N LEU A 238 -12.92 -9.02 12.33
CA LEU A 238 -14.02 -8.14 12.70
C LEU A 238 -14.51 -7.26 11.53
N VAL A 239 -13.89 -7.36 10.35
CA VAL A 239 -14.32 -6.56 9.19
C VAL A 239 -15.71 -7.03 8.72
N ALA A 240 -16.67 -6.09 8.69
CA ALA A 240 -18.01 -6.32 8.14
C ALA A 240 -17.94 -6.28 6.60
N TRP A 241 -17.55 -7.40 5.97
CA TRP A 241 -17.25 -7.45 4.53
C TRP A 241 -18.44 -7.09 3.66
N ALA A 242 -19.67 -7.54 3.99
CA ALA A 242 -20.87 -7.21 3.22
C ALA A 242 -21.12 -5.68 3.15
N GLU A 243 -20.96 -5.00 4.28
CA GLU A 243 -21.08 -3.55 4.40
C GLU A 243 -19.96 -2.81 3.65
N ALA A 244 -18.72 -3.28 3.76
CA ALA A 244 -17.59 -2.72 3.04
C ALA A 244 -17.76 -2.87 1.52
N MET A 245 -18.15 -4.05 1.05
CA MET A 245 -18.43 -4.30 -0.38
C MET A 245 -19.59 -3.46 -0.91
N THR A 246 -20.64 -3.28 -0.12
CA THR A 246 -21.76 -2.39 -0.44
C THR A 246 -21.27 -0.95 -0.58
N ALA A 247 -20.47 -0.47 0.37
CA ALA A 247 -19.91 0.88 0.33
C ALA A 247 -19.00 1.08 -0.89
N LEU A 248 -18.12 0.13 -1.24
CA LEU A 248 -17.26 0.20 -2.42
C LEU A 248 -18.08 0.32 -3.73
N ARG A 249 -19.21 -0.40 -3.84
CA ARG A 249 -20.11 -0.28 -4.98
C ARG A 249 -20.82 1.08 -5.01
N GLN A 250 -21.25 1.58 -3.86
CA GLN A 250 -21.90 2.92 -3.75
C GLN A 250 -20.99 4.04 -4.24
N VAL A 251 -19.71 4.01 -3.86
CA VAL A 251 -18.72 5.00 -4.32
C VAL A 251 -18.15 4.69 -5.70
N ARG A 252 -18.60 3.59 -6.34
CA ARG A 252 -18.14 3.13 -7.67
C ARG A 252 -16.63 2.92 -7.73
N TYR A 253 -16.05 2.35 -6.68
CA TYR A 253 -14.62 2.04 -6.67
C TYR A 253 -14.27 1.11 -7.82
N ALA A 254 -13.28 1.51 -8.64
CA ALA A 254 -12.86 0.76 -9.85
C ALA A 254 -11.38 0.35 -9.82
N GLY A 255 -10.67 0.65 -8.73
CA GLY A 255 -9.26 0.36 -8.55
C GLY A 255 -8.95 -1.11 -8.29
N LEU A 256 -7.75 -1.35 -7.76
CA LEU A 256 -7.29 -2.68 -7.35
C LEU A 256 -8.01 -3.09 -6.06
N PHE A 257 -8.68 -4.24 -6.09
CA PHE A 257 -9.24 -4.91 -4.92
C PHE A 257 -8.13 -5.81 -4.36
N ASN A 258 -7.24 -5.19 -3.60
CA ASN A 258 -5.92 -5.70 -3.26
C ASN A 258 -5.89 -6.37 -1.90
N LEU A 259 -5.51 -7.63 -1.83
CA LEU A 259 -5.19 -8.29 -0.57
C LEU A 259 -3.79 -7.91 -0.10
N GLU A 260 -3.70 -7.35 1.09
CA GLU A 260 -2.45 -7.13 1.81
C GLU A 260 -2.36 -8.11 2.98
N ILE A 261 -1.83 -9.28 2.69
CA ILE A 261 -1.66 -10.36 3.67
C ILE A 261 -0.24 -10.91 3.61
N PRO A 262 0.37 -11.25 4.76
CA PRO A 262 1.70 -11.86 4.77
C PRO A 262 1.66 -13.27 4.18
N GLY A 263 2.78 -13.68 3.57
CA GLY A 263 2.90 -14.97 2.90
C GLY A 263 3.12 -16.18 3.82
N GLU A 264 2.95 -16.05 5.12
CA GLU A 264 3.17 -17.15 6.07
C GLU A 264 4.49 -17.91 5.80
N ASN A 265 5.62 -17.24 5.84
CA ASN A 265 6.95 -17.75 5.41
C ASN A 265 7.39 -19.06 6.07
N ARG A 266 6.79 -19.43 7.21
CA ARG A 266 7.02 -20.74 7.85
C ARG A 266 6.21 -21.87 7.23
N CYS A 267 5.24 -21.56 6.38
CA CYS A 267 4.43 -22.55 5.69
C CYS A 267 5.20 -23.09 4.46
N PRO A 268 5.22 -24.40 4.22
CA PRO A 268 5.84 -24.96 3.02
C PRO A 268 5.30 -24.33 1.73
N LEU A 269 6.17 -24.05 0.77
CA LEU A 269 5.81 -23.37 -0.47
C LEU A 269 4.58 -23.99 -1.19
N PRO A 270 4.46 -25.32 -1.36
CA PRO A 270 3.27 -25.90 -2.01
C PRO A 270 1.95 -25.57 -1.30
N VAL A 271 1.97 -25.49 0.03
CA VAL A 271 0.77 -25.11 0.82
C VAL A 271 0.46 -23.62 0.64
N ARG A 272 1.48 -22.75 0.64
CA ARG A 272 1.28 -21.32 0.37
C ARG A 272 0.72 -21.07 -1.04
N LEU A 273 1.18 -21.82 -2.03
CA LEU A 273 0.67 -21.70 -3.40
C LEU A 273 -0.81 -22.16 -3.49
N ALA A 274 -1.20 -23.21 -2.77
CA ALA A 274 -2.61 -23.59 -2.67
C ALA A 274 -3.46 -22.52 -1.98
N LYS A 275 -2.93 -21.86 -0.93
CA LYS A 275 -3.59 -20.70 -0.30
C LYS A 275 -3.64 -19.49 -1.23
N LEU A 276 -2.65 -19.28 -2.07
CA LEU A 276 -2.63 -18.23 -3.08
C LEU A 276 -3.77 -18.41 -4.11
N ASP A 277 -4.03 -19.65 -4.55
CA ASP A 277 -5.16 -19.98 -5.43
C ASP A 277 -6.51 -19.78 -4.71
N TYR A 278 -6.58 -20.17 -3.43
CA TYR A 278 -7.77 -19.90 -2.61
C TYR A 278 -8.03 -18.39 -2.48
N ALA A 279 -7.01 -17.60 -2.16
CA ALA A 279 -7.13 -16.16 -2.02
C ALA A 279 -7.65 -15.50 -3.31
N ARG A 280 -7.16 -15.92 -4.49
CA ARG A 280 -7.64 -15.44 -5.78
C ARG A 280 -9.13 -15.76 -5.99
N ASN A 281 -9.52 -17.01 -5.73
CA ASN A 281 -10.91 -17.43 -5.88
C ASN A 281 -11.84 -16.67 -4.91
N LEU A 282 -11.38 -16.43 -3.68
CA LEU A 282 -12.09 -15.64 -2.68
C LEU A 282 -12.35 -14.22 -3.18
N LEU A 283 -11.33 -13.53 -3.71
CA LEU A 283 -11.49 -12.17 -4.25
C LEU A 283 -12.47 -12.12 -5.44
N HIS A 284 -12.42 -13.09 -6.34
CA HIS A 284 -13.38 -13.19 -7.44
C HIS A 284 -14.80 -13.32 -6.90
N TRP A 285 -15.00 -14.21 -5.91
CA TRP A 285 -16.30 -14.39 -5.27
C TRP A 285 -16.79 -13.09 -4.60
N MET A 286 -15.94 -12.41 -3.85
CA MET A 286 -16.28 -11.12 -3.19
C MET A 286 -16.71 -10.05 -4.22
N ILE A 287 -15.98 -9.93 -5.32
CA ILE A 287 -16.30 -8.93 -6.35
C ILE A 287 -17.62 -9.25 -7.04
N GLU A 288 -17.92 -10.53 -7.30
CA GLU A 288 -19.08 -10.95 -8.09
C GLU A 288 -20.36 -11.11 -7.27
N PHE A 289 -20.26 -11.63 -6.06
CA PHE A 289 -21.43 -12.14 -5.32
C PHE A 289 -21.70 -11.44 -4.00
N GLU A 290 -20.68 -10.92 -3.30
CA GLU A 290 -20.89 -10.27 -2.02
C GLU A 290 -21.82 -9.04 -2.17
N ALA A 291 -22.81 -8.91 -1.27
CA ALA A 291 -23.80 -7.84 -1.27
C ALA A 291 -24.71 -7.77 -2.54
N ARG A 292 -25.12 -8.95 -3.06
CA ARG A 292 -26.26 -9.06 -3.99
C ARG A 292 -27.58 -9.13 -3.24
#